data_221cc254e970ca4622a473b462e00432
#
_entry.id   221cc254e970ca4622a473b462e00432
#
_cell.length_a   1.000
_cell.length_b   1.000
_cell.length_c   1.000
_cell.angle_alpha   90.00
_cell.angle_beta   90.00
_cell.angle_gamma   90.00
#
_symmetry.space_group_name_H-M   'P 1'
#
loop_
_entity.id
_entity.type
_entity.pdbx_description
1 polymer ?
#
loop_
_entity_poly.entity_id
_entity_poly.type
_entity_poly.pdbx_seq_one_letter_code
_entity_poly.pdbx_strand_id
1 'polypeptide(L)'
;DAAEIGTRKVITDHSTIGLLVTTDGSITGLSREDYVEAEERVVEELKSINKPFVVVLNTKNINSPETETLKNDLEKKYDVTVQVMDVFNMTEKDIEKLFNQVLTEFPVKEINIDMPVWVEKLSPDHWLKKEFFKIVKGMCQNINKIKDIKPIFNDAKNTENLGASALEQINL
;
A
#
# COMPACT_ATOMS: atom_id res chain seq x y z
N ASP A 1 -28.67 7.85 8.83
CA ASP A 1 -29.42 6.60 8.88
C ASP A 1 -28.81 5.65 9.90
N ALA A 2 -29.67 4.87 10.63
CA ALA A 2 -29.20 3.97 11.70
C ALA A 2 -28.20 2.91 11.19
N ALA A 3 -28.39 2.40 9.97
CA ALA A 3 -27.49 1.45 9.32
C ALA A 3 -26.11 2.08 9.04
N GLU A 4 -26.10 3.31 8.57
CA GLU A 4 -24.87 4.05 8.28
C GLU A 4 -24.04 4.33 9.55
N ILE A 5 -24.71 4.76 10.62
CA ILE A 5 -24.08 4.97 11.93
C ILE A 5 -23.52 3.66 12.48
N GLY A 6 -24.28 2.55 12.35
CA GLY A 6 -23.83 1.22 12.78
C GLY A 6 -22.61 0.75 12.02
N THR A 7 -22.59 0.88 10.69
CA THR A 7 -21.48 0.51 9.83
C THR A 7 -20.23 1.33 10.16
N ARG A 8 -20.40 2.65 10.30
CA ARG A 8 -19.30 3.54 10.67
C ARG A 8 -18.68 3.15 12.01
N LYS A 9 -19.52 2.86 13.01
CA LYS A 9 -19.04 2.44 14.33
C LYS A 9 -18.28 1.11 14.28
N VAL A 10 -18.76 0.13 13.51
CA VAL A 10 -18.04 -1.15 13.32
C VAL A 10 -16.68 -0.91 12.66
N ILE A 11 -16.63 -0.10 11.62
CA ILE A 11 -15.35 0.21 10.93
C ILE A 11 -14.42 0.95 11.88
N THR A 12 -14.88 1.92 12.64
CA THR A 12 -14.05 2.73 13.52
C THR A 12 -13.52 1.94 14.71
N ASP A 13 -14.39 1.22 15.40
CA ASP A 13 -14.10 0.67 16.73
C ASP A 13 -13.65 -0.80 16.68
N HIS A 14 -14.09 -1.57 15.68
CA HIS A 14 -13.95 -3.02 15.65
C HIS A 14 -13.14 -3.58 14.48
N SER A 15 -12.84 -2.77 13.43
CA SER A 15 -12.05 -3.24 12.30
C SER A 15 -10.62 -2.71 12.35
N THR A 16 -9.68 -3.52 11.90
CA THR A 16 -8.27 -3.12 11.76
C THR A 16 -7.99 -2.53 10.38
N ILE A 17 -8.72 -2.99 9.36
CA ILE A 17 -8.58 -2.58 7.96
C ILE A 17 -9.94 -2.51 7.29
N GLY A 18 -10.05 -1.66 6.26
CA GLY A 18 -11.19 -1.58 5.36
C GLY A 18 -10.97 -2.37 4.07
N LEU A 19 -12.04 -2.95 3.56
CA LEU A 19 -12.06 -3.54 2.22
C LEU A 19 -13.21 -2.88 1.44
N LEU A 20 -12.86 -2.05 0.47
CA LEU A 20 -13.83 -1.42 -0.43
C LEU A 20 -13.99 -2.28 -1.68
N VAL A 21 -15.18 -2.80 -1.92
CA VAL A 21 -15.50 -3.54 -3.15
C VAL A 21 -16.24 -2.63 -4.11
N THR A 22 -15.65 -2.41 -5.28
CA THR A 22 -16.26 -1.67 -6.39
C THR A 22 -16.30 -2.53 -7.67
N THR A 23 -16.86 -2.03 -8.75
CA THR A 23 -16.99 -2.77 -10.01
C THR A 23 -16.81 -1.85 -11.21
N ASP A 24 -16.45 -2.45 -12.35
CA ASP A 24 -16.44 -1.82 -13.67
C ASP A 24 -17.84 -1.77 -14.36
N GLY A 25 -18.89 -2.26 -13.65
CA GLY A 25 -20.24 -2.40 -14.20
C GLY A 25 -20.54 -3.75 -14.84
N SER A 26 -19.52 -4.58 -15.12
CA SER A 26 -19.73 -5.88 -15.81
C SER A 26 -20.45 -6.94 -14.97
N ILE A 27 -20.53 -6.75 -13.67
CA ILE A 27 -21.12 -7.70 -12.70
C ILE A 27 -22.62 -7.47 -12.53
N THR A 28 -23.02 -6.22 -12.53
CA THR A 28 -24.40 -5.77 -12.32
C THR A 28 -24.96 -5.15 -13.58
N GLY A 29 -26.19 -4.83 -13.65
CA GLY A 29 -26.78 -4.10 -14.78
C GLY A 29 -26.60 -2.57 -14.72
N LEU A 30 -25.81 -2.07 -13.75
CA LEU A 30 -25.56 -0.64 -13.57
C LEU A 30 -24.25 -0.25 -14.22
N SER A 31 -24.17 0.99 -14.72
CA SER A 31 -22.96 1.51 -15.33
C SER A 31 -21.89 1.83 -14.27
N ARG A 32 -20.62 1.95 -14.69
CA ARG A 32 -19.52 2.31 -13.77
C ARG A 32 -19.77 3.66 -13.08
N GLU A 33 -20.36 4.61 -13.81
CA GLU A 33 -20.64 5.97 -13.35
C GLU A 33 -21.59 6.00 -12.15
N ASP A 34 -22.53 5.04 -12.07
CA ASP A 34 -23.50 4.95 -10.98
C ASP A 34 -22.84 4.60 -9.63
N TYR A 35 -21.61 4.06 -9.65
CA TYR A 35 -20.86 3.70 -8.43
C TYR A 35 -19.92 4.78 -7.94
N VAL A 36 -19.51 5.71 -8.81
CA VAL A 36 -18.40 6.66 -8.52
C VAL A 36 -18.68 7.51 -7.28
N GLU A 37 -19.88 8.09 -7.20
CA GLU A 37 -20.24 8.97 -6.07
C GLU A 37 -20.21 8.22 -4.73
N ALA A 38 -20.78 7.02 -4.68
CA ALA A 38 -20.80 6.18 -3.48
C ALA A 38 -19.40 5.70 -3.10
N GLU A 39 -18.59 5.34 -4.09
CA GLU A 39 -17.21 4.91 -3.91
C GLU A 39 -16.35 6.04 -3.33
N GLU A 40 -16.42 7.24 -3.89
CA GLU A 40 -15.68 8.42 -3.41
C GLU A 40 -16.05 8.75 -1.96
N ARG A 41 -17.32 8.76 -1.64
CA ARG A 41 -17.81 9.01 -0.27
C ARG A 41 -17.22 8.00 0.72
N VAL A 42 -17.22 6.71 0.40
CA VAL A 42 -16.66 5.68 1.28
C VAL A 42 -15.17 5.81 1.43
N VAL A 43 -14.45 6.12 0.34
CA VAL A 43 -12.99 6.37 0.37
C VAL A 43 -12.67 7.56 1.27
N GLU A 44 -13.39 8.67 1.14
CA GLU A 44 -13.20 9.85 1.99
C GLU A 44 -13.46 9.53 3.46
N GLU A 45 -14.49 8.74 3.74
CA GLU A 45 -14.81 8.31 5.10
C GLU A 45 -13.68 7.44 5.69
N LEU A 46 -13.19 6.43 4.96
CA LEU A 46 -12.08 5.58 5.39
C LEU A 46 -10.79 6.39 5.63
N LYS A 47 -10.50 7.36 4.76
CA LYS A 47 -9.38 8.28 4.94
C LYS A 47 -9.57 9.19 6.16
N SER A 48 -10.76 9.70 6.40
CA SER A 48 -11.05 10.61 7.52
C SER A 48 -10.84 9.96 8.89
N ILE A 49 -11.09 8.66 8.99
CA ILE A 49 -10.86 7.87 10.21
C ILE A 49 -9.46 7.22 10.26
N ASN A 50 -8.62 7.55 9.30
CA ASN A 50 -7.24 7.05 9.21
C ASN A 50 -7.12 5.51 9.18
N LYS A 51 -8.11 4.82 8.60
CA LYS A 51 -8.11 3.36 8.42
C LYS A 51 -7.33 2.98 7.17
N PRO A 52 -6.36 2.07 7.28
CA PRO A 52 -5.79 1.45 6.09
C PRO A 52 -6.87 0.65 5.37
N PHE A 53 -6.92 0.74 4.04
CA PHE A 53 -7.89 0.00 3.24
C PHE A 53 -7.31 -0.40 1.89
N VAL A 54 -7.92 -1.41 1.29
CA VAL A 54 -7.64 -1.91 -0.05
C VAL A 54 -8.91 -1.83 -0.88
N VAL A 55 -8.77 -1.54 -2.15
CA VAL A 55 -9.90 -1.55 -3.10
C VAL A 55 -9.88 -2.86 -3.88
N VAL A 56 -11.01 -3.53 -3.93
CA VAL A 56 -11.26 -4.68 -4.83
C VAL A 56 -12.09 -4.20 -6.00
N LEU A 57 -11.52 -4.25 -7.19
CA LEU A 57 -12.23 -4.04 -8.44
C LEU A 57 -12.81 -5.37 -8.92
N ASN A 58 -14.09 -5.58 -8.67
CA ASN A 58 -14.81 -6.78 -9.05
C ASN A 58 -15.25 -6.70 -10.51
N THR A 59 -14.72 -7.58 -11.35
CA THR A 59 -14.97 -7.59 -12.80
C THR A 59 -14.96 -9.00 -13.36
N LYS A 60 -15.74 -9.24 -14.43
CA LYS A 60 -15.66 -10.45 -15.25
C LYS A 60 -14.49 -10.42 -16.25
N ASN A 61 -13.96 -9.23 -16.52
CA ASN A 61 -12.97 -8.98 -17.58
C ASN A 61 -11.57 -8.71 -16.99
N ILE A 62 -11.06 -9.60 -16.12
CA ILE A 62 -9.83 -9.41 -15.33
C ILE A 62 -8.63 -8.96 -16.19
N ASN A 63 -8.51 -9.49 -17.42
CA ASN A 63 -7.35 -9.27 -18.29
C ASN A 63 -7.60 -8.23 -19.41
N SER A 64 -8.67 -7.45 -19.32
CA SER A 64 -8.95 -6.45 -20.35
C SER A 64 -8.08 -5.19 -20.15
N PRO A 65 -7.68 -4.51 -21.25
CA PRO A 65 -6.94 -3.25 -21.17
C PRO A 65 -7.72 -2.15 -20.44
N GLU A 66 -9.04 -2.16 -20.58
CA GLU A 66 -9.93 -1.21 -19.92
C GLU A 66 -9.91 -1.41 -18.41
N THR A 67 -9.92 -2.67 -17.95
CA THR A 67 -9.81 -3.01 -16.52
C THR A 67 -8.47 -2.57 -15.93
N GLU A 68 -7.37 -2.79 -16.66
CA GLU A 68 -6.04 -2.36 -16.24
C GLU A 68 -5.94 -0.82 -16.17
N THR A 69 -6.54 -0.13 -17.14
CA THR A 69 -6.61 1.35 -17.13
C THR A 69 -7.40 1.84 -15.90
N LEU A 70 -8.60 1.29 -15.69
CA LEU A 70 -9.44 1.66 -14.55
C LEU A 70 -8.74 1.38 -13.22
N LYS A 71 -8.07 0.24 -13.07
CA LYS A 71 -7.25 -0.07 -11.89
C LYS A 71 -6.21 1.01 -11.64
N ASN A 72 -5.42 1.37 -12.65
CA ASN A 72 -4.35 2.36 -12.54
C ASN A 72 -4.91 3.76 -12.20
N ASP A 73 -6.06 4.12 -12.72
CA ASP A 73 -6.74 5.38 -12.42
C ASP A 73 -7.23 5.41 -10.97
N LEU A 74 -7.80 4.32 -10.47
CA LEU A 74 -8.23 4.20 -9.08
C LEU A 74 -7.04 4.23 -8.11
N GLU A 75 -5.93 3.54 -8.43
CA GLU A 75 -4.71 3.57 -7.62
C GLU A 75 -4.14 4.98 -7.51
N LYS A 76 -4.07 5.72 -8.62
CA LYS A 76 -3.62 7.12 -8.64
C LYS A 76 -4.57 8.05 -7.90
N LYS A 77 -5.87 7.88 -8.11
CA LYS A 77 -6.90 8.74 -7.51
C LYS A 77 -6.97 8.61 -6.01
N TYR A 78 -6.89 7.39 -5.50
CA TYR A 78 -7.10 7.10 -4.08
C TYR A 78 -5.82 6.87 -3.29
N ASP A 79 -4.67 6.72 -3.96
CA ASP A 79 -3.37 6.39 -3.34
C ASP A 79 -3.44 5.12 -2.48
N VAL A 80 -4.09 4.08 -3.03
CA VAL A 80 -4.27 2.77 -2.39
C VAL A 80 -4.06 1.66 -3.39
N THR A 81 -3.76 0.47 -2.90
CA THR A 81 -3.64 -0.72 -3.75
C THR A 81 -5.02 -1.17 -4.23
N VAL A 82 -5.15 -1.42 -5.54
CA VAL A 82 -6.36 -1.95 -6.17
C VAL A 82 -6.12 -3.38 -6.64
N GLN A 83 -6.87 -4.32 -6.08
CA GLN A 83 -6.86 -5.72 -6.50
C GLN A 83 -8.00 -5.98 -7.49
N VAL A 84 -7.65 -6.36 -8.71
CA VAL A 84 -8.63 -6.83 -9.71
C VAL A 84 -8.93 -8.29 -9.46
N MET A 85 -10.21 -8.66 -9.38
CA MET A 85 -10.63 -10.04 -9.23
C MET A 85 -12.08 -10.26 -9.70
N ASP A 86 -12.40 -11.48 -10.07
CA ASP A 86 -13.77 -11.98 -10.21
C ASP A 86 -14.17 -12.61 -8.86
N VAL A 87 -14.91 -11.86 -8.04
CA VAL A 87 -15.29 -12.31 -6.69
C VAL A 87 -16.15 -13.55 -6.72
N PHE A 88 -16.92 -13.76 -7.78
CA PHE A 88 -17.78 -14.95 -7.92
C PHE A 88 -16.95 -16.24 -8.15
N ASN A 89 -15.86 -16.14 -8.91
CA ASN A 89 -14.99 -17.26 -9.25
C ASN A 89 -13.66 -17.25 -8.49
N MET A 90 -13.55 -16.46 -7.40
CA MET A 90 -12.31 -16.34 -6.65
C MET A 90 -11.86 -17.68 -6.05
N THR A 91 -10.54 -17.88 -6.05
CA THR A 91 -9.87 -19.05 -5.50
C THR A 91 -9.23 -18.71 -4.15
N GLU A 92 -8.78 -19.73 -3.44
CA GLU A 92 -7.98 -19.57 -2.20
C GLU A 92 -6.72 -18.71 -2.45
N LYS A 93 -6.06 -18.88 -3.61
CA LYS A 93 -4.89 -18.09 -4.00
C LYS A 93 -5.22 -16.60 -4.21
N ASP A 94 -6.39 -16.29 -4.72
CA ASP A 94 -6.83 -14.90 -4.89
C ASP A 94 -7.07 -14.24 -3.53
N ILE A 95 -7.62 -14.99 -2.59
CA ILE A 95 -7.82 -14.54 -1.21
C ILE A 95 -6.46 -14.33 -0.52
N GLU A 96 -5.53 -15.27 -0.64
CA GLU A 96 -4.17 -15.15 -0.10
C GLU A 96 -3.45 -13.91 -0.67
N LYS A 97 -3.55 -13.68 -1.98
CA LYS A 97 -3.00 -12.50 -2.64
C LYS A 97 -3.62 -11.21 -2.11
N LEU A 98 -4.95 -11.19 -1.92
CA LEU A 98 -5.65 -10.06 -1.34
C LEU A 98 -5.15 -9.75 0.08
N PHE A 99 -5.02 -10.75 0.94
CA PHE A 99 -4.49 -10.56 2.30
C PHE A 99 -3.05 -10.05 2.31
N ASN A 100 -2.20 -10.56 1.42
CA ASN A 100 -0.84 -10.06 1.28
C ASN A 100 -0.83 -8.57 0.87
N GLN A 101 -1.72 -8.14 -0.01
CA GLN A 101 -1.85 -6.73 -0.37
C GLN A 101 -2.40 -5.87 0.76
N VAL A 102 -3.37 -6.40 1.51
CA VAL A 102 -3.88 -5.75 2.72
C VAL A 102 -2.74 -5.41 3.68
N LEU A 103 -1.82 -6.34 3.91
CA LEU A 103 -0.67 -6.12 4.79
C LEU A 103 0.23 -4.98 4.30
N THR A 104 0.35 -4.78 3.00
CA THR A 104 1.20 -3.71 2.44
C THR A 104 0.65 -2.30 2.65
N GLU A 105 -0.64 -2.14 2.94
CA GLU A 105 -1.27 -0.85 3.24
C GLU A 105 -1.16 -0.42 4.71
N PHE A 106 -0.63 -1.29 5.59
CA PHE A 106 -0.41 -0.90 6.98
C PHE A 106 0.67 0.19 7.10
N PRO A 107 0.46 1.15 8.02
CA PRO A 107 1.46 2.18 8.28
C PRO A 107 2.70 1.58 8.94
N VAL A 108 3.86 2.05 8.53
CA VAL A 108 5.14 1.71 9.16
C VAL A 108 5.27 2.54 10.44
N LYS A 109 5.43 1.88 11.58
CA LYS A 109 5.63 2.54 12.88
C LYS A 109 7.09 2.75 13.22
N GLU A 110 7.93 1.81 12.83
CA GLU A 110 9.34 1.79 13.19
C GLU A 110 10.13 1.07 12.09
N ILE A 111 11.32 1.58 11.79
CA ILE A 111 12.28 0.96 10.88
C ILE A 111 13.57 0.79 11.66
N ASN A 112 13.97 -0.45 11.90
CA ASN A 112 15.24 -0.78 12.52
C ASN A 112 16.27 -1.04 11.43
N ILE A 113 17.39 -0.33 11.48
CA ILE A 113 18.48 -0.46 10.53
C ILE A 113 19.73 -0.85 11.27
N ASP A 114 20.21 -2.06 11.02
CA ASP A 114 21.47 -2.55 11.59
C ASP A 114 22.65 -1.99 10.79
N MET A 115 23.56 -1.34 11.52
CA MET A 115 24.78 -0.82 10.96
C MET A 115 25.89 -1.87 11.02
N PRO A 116 26.72 -2.02 9.98
CA PRO A 116 27.94 -2.83 10.07
C PRO A 116 28.81 -2.36 11.24
N VAL A 117 29.34 -3.29 12.02
CA VAL A 117 30.12 -3.01 13.24
C VAL A 117 31.30 -2.06 12.99
N TRP A 118 31.92 -2.12 11.82
CA TRP A 118 33.03 -1.23 11.47
C TRP A 118 32.58 0.22 11.26
N VAL A 119 31.35 0.46 10.75
CA VAL A 119 30.78 1.82 10.63
C VAL A 119 30.39 2.35 12.01
N GLU A 120 29.88 1.50 12.87
CA GLU A 120 29.51 1.86 14.24
C GLU A 120 30.71 2.39 15.03
N LYS A 121 31.88 1.77 14.83
CA LYS A 121 33.14 2.16 15.49
C LYS A 121 33.80 3.43 14.97
N LEU A 122 33.33 3.97 13.83
CA LEU A 122 33.83 5.24 13.33
C LEU A 122 33.43 6.41 14.25
N SER A 123 34.32 7.41 14.33
CA SER A 123 34.00 8.65 15.02
C SER A 123 32.67 9.25 14.54
N PRO A 124 31.87 9.87 15.41
CA PRO A 124 30.62 10.55 15.03
C PRO A 124 30.80 11.57 13.90
N ASP A 125 31.99 12.20 13.85
CA ASP A 125 32.35 13.20 12.83
C ASP A 125 32.90 12.64 11.54
N HIS A 126 33.12 11.33 11.48
CA HIS A 126 33.66 10.70 10.28
C HIS A 126 32.71 10.88 9.08
N TRP A 127 33.26 11.33 7.94
CA TRP A 127 32.48 11.67 6.75
C TRP A 127 31.58 10.52 6.28
N LEU A 128 32.10 9.28 6.30
CA LEU A 128 31.36 8.10 5.86
C LEU A 128 30.15 7.81 6.75
N LYS A 129 30.27 7.99 8.08
CA LYS A 129 29.18 7.82 9.04
C LYS A 129 28.09 8.88 8.82
N LYS A 130 28.51 10.13 8.59
CA LYS A 130 27.57 11.23 8.28
C LYS A 130 26.83 10.99 6.98
N GLU A 131 27.52 10.53 5.92
CA GLU A 131 26.89 10.25 4.64
C GLU A 131 25.93 9.05 4.73
N PHE A 132 26.30 7.99 5.46
CA PHE A 132 25.39 6.86 5.75
C PHE A 132 24.10 7.33 6.40
N PHE A 133 24.18 8.12 7.49
CA PHE A 133 22.99 8.62 8.14
C PHE A 133 22.14 9.55 7.28
N LYS A 134 22.76 10.35 6.43
CA LYS A 134 22.06 11.23 5.51
C LYS A 134 21.27 10.43 4.48
N ILE A 135 21.85 9.37 3.90
CA ILE A 135 21.20 8.47 2.96
C ILE A 135 20.03 7.76 3.63
N VAL A 136 20.27 7.13 4.77
CA VAL A 136 19.23 6.41 5.55
C VAL A 136 18.09 7.33 5.91
N LYS A 137 18.38 8.52 6.43
CA LYS A 137 17.35 9.51 6.76
C LYS A 137 16.53 9.93 5.53
N GLY A 138 17.21 10.15 4.40
CA GLY A 138 16.54 10.50 3.15
C GLY A 138 15.61 9.38 2.66
N MET A 139 16.03 8.13 2.75
CA MET A 139 15.21 6.96 2.40
C MET A 139 13.98 6.84 3.31
N CYS A 140 14.17 6.95 4.62
CA CYS A 140 13.09 6.77 5.60
C CYS A 140 12.04 7.87 5.58
N GLN A 141 12.36 9.08 5.10
CA GLN A 141 11.41 10.20 5.05
C GLN A 141 10.19 9.95 4.15
N ASN A 142 10.32 9.08 3.17
CA ASN A 142 9.27 8.79 2.18
C ASN A 142 8.54 7.47 2.47
N ILE A 143 8.85 6.79 3.57
CA ILE A 143 8.22 5.53 3.94
C ILE A 143 7.09 5.82 4.91
N ASN A 144 5.85 5.67 4.46
CA ASN A 144 4.65 5.78 5.27
C ASN A 144 3.96 4.43 5.47
N LYS A 145 3.97 3.59 4.44
CA LYS A 145 3.32 2.27 4.41
C LYS A 145 4.35 1.20 4.05
N ILE A 146 4.04 -0.05 4.37
CA ILE A 146 4.92 -1.20 4.06
C ILE A 146 5.20 -1.29 2.54
N LYS A 147 4.23 -0.95 1.68
CA LYS A 147 4.41 -0.95 0.22
C LYS A 147 5.53 0.00 -0.26
N ASP A 148 5.82 1.05 0.50
CA ASP A 148 6.80 2.07 0.11
C ASP A 148 8.24 1.58 0.31
N ILE A 149 8.44 0.52 1.12
CA ILE A 149 9.77 0.02 1.49
C ILE A 149 10.51 -0.53 0.26
N LYS A 150 9.91 -1.49 -0.47
CA LYS A 150 10.57 -2.17 -1.59
C LYS A 150 11.06 -1.25 -2.71
N PRO A 151 10.25 -0.30 -3.23
CA PRO A 151 10.70 0.63 -4.27
C PRO A 151 11.90 1.45 -3.83
N ILE A 152 11.85 2.03 -2.62
CA ILE A 152 12.88 2.93 -2.10
C ILE A 152 14.22 2.20 -1.93
N PHE A 153 14.20 0.96 -1.41
CA PHE A 153 15.40 0.17 -1.25
C PHE A 153 15.95 -0.37 -2.58
N ASN A 154 15.10 -0.66 -3.56
CA ASN A 154 15.54 -1.06 -4.89
C ASN A 154 16.20 0.11 -5.64
N ASP A 155 15.66 1.31 -5.53
CA ASP A 155 16.27 2.51 -6.11
C ASP A 155 17.61 2.84 -5.47
N ALA A 156 17.74 2.64 -4.16
CA ALA A 156 19.02 2.81 -3.45
C ALA A 156 20.08 1.81 -3.87
N LYS A 157 19.73 0.57 -4.19
CA LYS A 157 20.67 -0.44 -4.74
C LYS A 157 21.16 -0.08 -6.14
N ASN A 158 20.37 0.62 -6.93
CA ASN A 158 20.72 1.05 -8.28
C ASN A 158 21.55 2.34 -8.32
N THR A 159 21.63 3.06 -7.20
CA THR A 159 22.49 4.25 -7.09
C THR A 159 23.90 3.78 -6.76
N GLU A 160 24.84 3.87 -7.71
CA GLU A 160 26.23 3.39 -7.66
C GLU A 160 27.11 4.05 -6.56
N ASN A 161 26.57 4.85 -5.69
CA ASN A 161 27.31 5.54 -4.64
C ASN A 161 27.10 4.89 -3.28
N LEU A 162 28.14 4.22 -2.83
CA LEU A 162 28.34 3.64 -1.50
C LEU A 162 27.68 2.27 -1.23
N GLY A 163 28.39 1.27 -1.71
CA GLY A 163 28.41 0.00 -0.99
C GLY A 163 27.10 -0.79 -1.01
N ALA A 164 26.74 -1.33 -2.18
CA ALA A 164 25.78 -2.41 -2.28
C ALA A 164 25.96 -3.50 -1.19
N SER A 165 27.19 -3.69 -0.72
CA SER A 165 27.52 -4.60 0.38
C SER A 165 27.00 -4.20 1.77
N ALA A 166 26.69 -2.93 2.00
CA ALA A 166 26.11 -2.47 3.28
C ALA A 166 24.59 -2.63 3.33
N LEU A 167 23.94 -2.71 2.14
CA LEU A 167 22.49 -2.87 2.03
C LEU A 167 22.04 -4.33 1.86
N GLU A 168 22.98 -5.27 1.62
CA GLU A 168 22.66 -6.69 1.47
C GLU A 168 22.20 -7.38 2.77
N GLN A 169 22.33 -6.74 3.93
CA GLN A 169 21.96 -7.29 5.24
C GLN A 169 20.63 -6.77 5.79
N ILE A 170 19.83 -6.08 4.99
CA ILE A 170 18.48 -5.68 5.43
C ILE A 170 17.54 -6.85 5.23
N ASN A 171 17.30 -7.61 6.30
CA ASN A 171 16.24 -8.62 6.36
C ASN A 171 14.92 -7.92 6.68
N LEU A 172 13.94 -8.06 5.76
CA LEU A 172 12.54 -7.66 5.96
C LEU A 172 11.80 -8.79 6.66
#